data_da536352519e817d5fae118fecc39047
#
_entry.id   da536352519e817d5fae118fecc39047
#
_cell.length_a   1.000
_cell.length_b   1.000
_cell.length_c   1.000
_cell.angle_alpha   90.00
_cell.angle_beta   90.00
_cell.angle_gamma   90.00
#
_symmetry.space_group_name_H-M   'P 1'
#
loop_
_entity.id
_entity.type
_entity.pdbx_description
1 polymer ?
#
loop_
_entity_poly.entity_id
_entity_poly.type
_entity_poly.pdbx_seq_one_letter_code
_entity_poly.pdbx_strand_id
1 'polypeptide(L)'
;DDEGSATYRRAVHRGRGEMQFRLAASPEGPIAEPMTMDEAAIALANFDIRAACVHLIFAAYAVTCDRPWEDTFVLNDQHIEQYLGLDKRKDLTKLDKLTLIKNLVYQCCLVLVTIDWPRQGKVQPFTVEEQFVWHLHDTQYYFEEDAQGCRHLIGLSFTLQAGLWAKSFLNKQDYRRQNAFYQYGSLPQSLLIEVMSNWQQHEGAIRLLLWLLFKLRLGGDHRMTVRMLLRIAYGEERLNEAMTVRGVHKRLLKTFEGDLETLYYYGLRPLFDPETYPTEIQPLWARVAAIPEDADDALEFWADDANQAMSLTDTAPRDKWQRLLNARLLGFDTPDEWQQVPKRQTSRRRRQAQASIKSQLKQFSGEAIKVARKQQQLTQRALAERLGKSQSWIRDIEKGRFSINAEDQALLQQVLNL
;
A
#
# COMPACT_ATOMS: atom_id res chain seq x y z
N ASP A 1 18.26 12.60 -22.98
CA ASP A 1 19.23 11.83 -23.78
C ASP A 1 19.44 12.51 -25.13
N ASP A 2 20.62 12.31 -25.74
CA ASP A 2 20.97 12.83 -27.07
C ASP A 2 20.03 12.38 -28.20
N GLU A 3 19.13 11.42 -27.91
CA GLU A 3 18.12 10.88 -28.83
C GLU A 3 16.71 11.47 -28.64
N GLY A 4 16.52 12.47 -27.80
CA GLY A 4 15.22 13.17 -27.62
C GLY A 4 14.14 12.36 -26.90
N SER A 5 14.48 11.28 -26.19
CA SER A 5 13.53 10.43 -25.48
C SER A 5 13.61 10.63 -23.96
N ALA A 6 12.47 10.67 -23.28
CA ALA A 6 12.38 10.81 -21.83
C ALA A 6 12.83 9.54 -21.13
N THR A 7 13.96 9.58 -20.43
CA THR A 7 14.52 8.45 -19.70
C THR A 7 14.69 8.79 -18.24
N TYR A 8 14.09 7.98 -17.34
CA TYR A 8 14.40 8.03 -15.92
C TYR A 8 15.48 7.02 -15.57
N ARG A 9 16.62 7.50 -15.04
CA ARG A 9 17.77 6.66 -14.69
C ARG A 9 17.93 6.55 -13.18
N ARG A 10 18.18 5.35 -12.70
CA ARG A 10 18.45 5.07 -11.31
C ARG A 10 19.72 4.24 -11.15
N ALA A 11 20.75 4.84 -10.59
CA ALA A 11 21.96 4.11 -10.23
C ALA A 11 21.68 3.10 -9.10
N VAL A 12 22.20 1.90 -9.21
CA VAL A 12 22.12 0.82 -8.21
C VAL A 12 23.50 0.46 -7.68
N HIS A 13 23.56 -0.11 -6.47
CA HIS A 13 24.82 -0.53 -5.86
C HIS A 13 25.94 0.53 -5.88
N ARG A 14 25.62 1.79 -5.49
CA ARG A 14 26.56 2.90 -5.46
C ARG A 14 27.16 3.25 -6.84
N GLY A 15 26.33 3.17 -7.87
CA GLY A 15 26.72 3.53 -9.24
C GLY A 15 27.45 2.45 -10.03
N ARG A 16 27.48 1.20 -9.52
CA ARG A 16 28.09 0.08 -10.25
C ARG A 16 27.18 -0.59 -11.26
N GLY A 17 25.89 -0.25 -11.25
CA GLY A 17 24.88 -0.68 -12.19
C GLY A 17 23.80 0.38 -12.32
N GLU A 18 22.89 0.21 -13.24
CA GLU A 18 21.84 1.17 -13.56
C GLU A 18 20.53 0.47 -13.93
N MET A 19 19.44 1.13 -13.61
CA MET A 19 18.10 0.82 -14.14
C MET A 19 17.61 2.06 -14.89
N GLN A 20 17.14 1.85 -16.12
CA GLN A 20 16.56 2.91 -16.93
C GLN A 20 15.09 2.58 -17.19
N PHE A 21 14.24 3.60 -17.11
CA PHE A 21 12.82 3.48 -17.39
C PHE A 21 12.43 4.48 -18.47
N ARG A 22 11.62 4.01 -19.41
CA ARG A 22 11.04 4.82 -20.50
C ARG A 22 9.55 4.49 -20.61
N LEU A 23 8.82 5.26 -21.39
CA LEU A 23 7.43 4.97 -21.73
C LEU A 23 7.32 4.57 -23.19
N ALA A 24 6.57 3.52 -23.45
CA ALA A 24 6.20 3.11 -24.78
C ALA A 24 4.99 3.90 -25.29
N ALA A 25 4.92 4.09 -26.60
CA ALA A 25 3.78 4.75 -27.23
C ALA A 25 2.48 3.91 -27.14
N SER A 26 2.60 2.58 -27.07
CA SER A 26 1.48 1.66 -26.92
C SER A 26 1.88 0.47 -26.05
N PRO A 27 0.97 -0.07 -25.20
CA PRO A 27 1.21 -1.31 -24.47
C PRO A 27 1.00 -2.56 -25.36
N GLU A 28 0.48 -2.38 -26.56
CA GLU A 28 0.13 -3.43 -27.52
C GLU A 28 1.12 -3.42 -28.69
N GLY A 29 1.61 -4.60 -29.07
CA GLY A 29 2.49 -4.77 -30.22
C GLY A 29 3.77 -5.55 -29.91
N PRO A 30 4.40 -6.12 -30.94
CA PRO A 30 5.59 -6.95 -30.80
C PRO A 30 6.86 -6.15 -30.51
N ILE A 31 6.87 -4.84 -30.81
CA ILE A 31 8.01 -3.95 -30.64
C ILE A 31 7.58 -2.76 -29.79
N ALA A 32 8.35 -2.52 -28.73
CA ALA A 32 8.17 -1.37 -27.88
C ALA A 32 8.78 -0.12 -28.54
N GLU A 33 7.95 0.76 -29.08
CA GLU A 33 8.39 2.07 -29.56
C GLU A 33 8.39 3.06 -28.40
N PRO A 34 9.54 3.59 -27.98
CA PRO A 34 9.59 4.56 -26.89
C PRO A 34 9.02 5.90 -27.32
N MET A 35 8.28 6.55 -26.40
CA MET A 35 7.76 7.90 -26.60
C MET A 35 8.89 8.93 -26.74
N THR A 36 8.63 9.95 -27.54
CA THR A 36 9.43 11.19 -27.55
C THR A 36 9.35 11.91 -26.18
N MET A 37 10.23 12.90 -25.98
CA MET A 37 10.25 13.70 -24.75
C MET A 37 8.90 14.38 -24.47
N ASP A 38 8.30 14.99 -25.49
CA ASP A 38 7.04 15.73 -25.36
C ASP A 38 5.86 14.79 -25.09
N GLU A 39 5.77 13.69 -25.80
CA GLU A 39 4.75 12.66 -25.58
C GLU A 39 4.85 12.07 -24.17
N ALA A 40 6.05 11.74 -23.73
CA ALA A 40 6.28 11.21 -22.39
C ALA A 40 5.94 12.23 -21.30
N ALA A 41 6.23 13.53 -21.51
CA ALA A 41 5.86 14.58 -20.57
C ALA A 41 4.34 14.69 -20.44
N ILE A 42 3.60 14.65 -21.55
CA ILE A 42 2.12 14.65 -21.57
C ILE A 42 1.58 13.38 -20.88
N ALA A 43 2.14 12.22 -21.20
CA ALA A 43 1.73 10.96 -20.60
C ALA A 43 1.94 10.97 -19.07
N LEU A 44 3.11 11.42 -18.60
CA LEU A 44 3.43 11.50 -17.16
C LEU A 44 2.53 12.49 -16.42
N ALA A 45 2.16 13.61 -17.04
CA ALA A 45 1.23 14.57 -16.45
C ALA A 45 -0.17 13.97 -16.24
N ASN A 46 -0.54 12.96 -17.03
CA ASN A 46 -1.81 12.25 -16.97
C ASN A 46 -1.72 10.89 -16.23
N PHE A 47 -0.55 10.52 -15.70
CA PHE A 47 -0.41 9.28 -14.94
C PHE A 47 -1.17 9.37 -13.63
N ASP A 48 -2.07 8.42 -13.44
CA ASP A 48 -2.89 8.33 -12.24
C ASP A 48 -2.14 7.59 -11.12
N ILE A 49 -2.17 8.10 -9.91
CA ILE A 49 -1.56 7.44 -8.74
C ILE A 49 -2.12 6.02 -8.52
N ARG A 50 -3.35 5.77 -8.94
CA ARG A 50 -3.97 4.45 -8.87
C ARG A 50 -3.27 3.43 -9.76
N ALA A 51 -2.59 3.84 -10.83
CA ALA A 51 -1.77 2.94 -11.64
C ALA A 51 -0.64 2.31 -10.80
N ALA A 52 -0.03 3.05 -9.86
CA ALA A 52 0.96 2.48 -8.95
C ALA A 52 0.37 1.35 -8.08
N CYS A 53 -0.90 1.45 -7.69
CA CYS A 53 -1.58 0.38 -6.97
C CYS A 53 -1.89 -0.82 -7.87
N VAL A 54 -2.23 -0.59 -9.14
CA VAL A 54 -2.40 -1.66 -10.14
C VAL A 54 -1.09 -2.41 -10.37
N HIS A 55 0.08 -1.74 -10.38
CA HIS A 55 1.39 -2.40 -10.38
C HIS A 55 1.57 -3.34 -9.20
N LEU A 56 1.14 -2.95 -7.99
CA LEU A 56 1.21 -3.82 -6.81
C LEU A 56 0.30 -5.05 -6.95
N ILE A 57 -0.88 -4.87 -7.55
CA ILE A 57 -1.80 -5.98 -7.85
C ILE A 57 -1.14 -6.95 -8.83
N PHE A 58 -0.57 -6.46 -9.93
CA PHE A 58 0.15 -7.29 -10.91
C PHE A 58 1.29 -8.05 -10.24
N ALA A 59 2.09 -7.38 -9.40
CA ALA A 59 3.18 -8.02 -8.67
C ALA A 59 2.68 -9.12 -7.73
N ALA A 60 1.53 -8.93 -7.07
CA ALA A 60 0.92 -9.93 -6.20
C ALA A 60 0.49 -11.18 -6.99
N TYR A 61 -0.09 -11.02 -8.17
CA TYR A 61 -0.45 -12.13 -9.06
C TYR A 61 0.80 -12.82 -9.64
N ALA A 62 1.77 -12.07 -10.11
CA ALA A 62 3.02 -12.61 -10.66
C ALA A 62 3.78 -13.48 -9.65
N VAL A 63 3.78 -13.13 -8.36
CA VAL A 63 4.41 -13.93 -7.29
C VAL A 63 3.72 -15.28 -7.09
N THR A 64 2.46 -15.46 -7.51
CA THR A 64 1.77 -16.75 -7.45
C THR A 64 2.20 -17.71 -8.54
N CYS A 65 2.69 -17.20 -9.68
CA CYS A 65 3.22 -17.98 -10.80
C CYS A 65 4.55 -18.67 -10.45
N ASP A 66 4.83 -19.79 -11.07
CA ASP A 66 6.11 -20.47 -10.89
C ASP A 66 7.23 -19.79 -11.67
N ARG A 67 6.94 -19.37 -12.89
CA ARG A 67 7.81 -18.63 -13.81
C ARG A 67 7.10 -17.42 -14.39
N PRO A 68 6.94 -16.33 -13.61
CA PRO A 68 6.13 -15.19 -14.01
C PRO A 68 6.58 -14.49 -15.31
N TRP A 69 7.82 -14.75 -15.77
CA TRP A 69 8.34 -14.28 -17.06
C TRP A 69 7.97 -15.20 -18.25
N GLU A 70 7.31 -16.33 -18.02
CA GLU A 70 6.80 -17.27 -19.02
C GLU A 70 5.31 -17.54 -18.81
N ASP A 71 4.87 -17.59 -17.57
CA ASP A 71 3.48 -17.84 -17.19
C ASP A 71 2.66 -16.56 -17.28
N THR A 72 1.48 -16.64 -17.88
CA THR A 72 0.49 -15.56 -17.86
C THR A 72 -0.45 -15.68 -16.67
N PHE A 73 -1.00 -14.56 -16.24
CA PHE A 73 -2.09 -14.51 -15.28
C PHE A 73 -3.23 -13.65 -15.81
N VAL A 74 -4.46 -13.98 -15.41
CA VAL A 74 -5.66 -13.25 -15.82
C VAL A 74 -6.18 -12.43 -14.65
N LEU A 75 -6.48 -11.16 -14.92
CA LEU A 75 -7.03 -10.23 -13.97
C LEU A 75 -8.33 -9.64 -14.53
N ASN A 76 -9.43 -9.75 -13.80
CA ASN A 76 -10.70 -9.18 -14.21
C ASN A 76 -10.96 -7.81 -13.59
N ASP A 77 -11.89 -7.05 -14.19
CA ASP A 77 -12.30 -5.73 -13.73
C ASP A 77 -12.80 -5.72 -12.28
N GLN A 78 -13.52 -6.76 -11.87
CA GLN A 78 -14.11 -6.84 -10.51
C GLN A 78 -13.04 -6.87 -9.43
N HIS A 79 -11.93 -7.59 -9.65
CA HIS A 79 -10.82 -7.60 -8.71
C HIS A 79 -10.17 -6.22 -8.61
N ILE A 80 -9.93 -5.55 -9.74
CA ILE A 80 -9.34 -4.20 -9.74
C ILE A 80 -10.31 -3.19 -9.10
N GLU A 81 -11.60 -3.27 -9.44
CA GLU A 81 -12.66 -2.43 -8.88
C GLU A 81 -12.65 -2.49 -7.34
N GLN A 82 -12.58 -3.72 -6.79
CA GLN A 82 -12.51 -3.95 -5.35
C GLN A 82 -11.23 -3.36 -4.71
N TYR A 83 -10.06 -3.63 -5.29
CA TYR A 83 -8.79 -3.14 -4.76
C TYR A 83 -8.68 -1.62 -4.79
N LEU A 84 -9.28 -0.98 -5.77
CA LEU A 84 -9.28 0.48 -5.91
C LEU A 84 -10.44 1.16 -5.17
N GLY A 85 -11.31 0.40 -4.48
CA GLY A 85 -12.47 0.93 -3.78
C GLY A 85 -13.53 1.53 -4.72
N LEU A 86 -13.48 1.20 -6.02
CA LEU A 86 -14.43 1.70 -7.01
C LEU A 86 -15.82 1.07 -6.88
N ASP A 87 -15.93 -0.08 -6.22
CA ASP A 87 -17.19 -0.73 -5.86
C ASP A 87 -18.07 0.17 -4.99
N LYS A 88 -17.47 1.01 -4.16
CA LYS A 88 -18.15 1.98 -3.29
C LYS A 88 -18.54 3.27 -3.99
N ARG A 89 -18.00 3.57 -5.18
CA ARG A 89 -18.27 4.80 -5.95
C ARG A 89 -19.58 4.68 -6.68
N LYS A 90 -20.61 5.42 -6.19
CA LYS A 90 -21.94 5.47 -6.77
C LYS A 90 -22.10 6.59 -7.83
N ASP A 91 -21.16 7.48 -7.89
CA ASP A 91 -21.08 8.61 -8.82
C ASP A 91 -20.53 8.23 -10.20
N LEU A 92 -19.94 7.04 -10.33
CA LEU A 92 -19.42 6.49 -11.59
C LEU A 92 -20.36 5.43 -12.15
N THR A 93 -20.67 5.52 -13.43
CA THR A 93 -21.39 4.47 -14.14
C THR A 93 -20.50 3.22 -14.30
N LYS A 94 -21.09 2.06 -14.63
CA LYS A 94 -20.30 0.86 -14.89
C LYS A 94 -19.31 1.06 -16.04
N LEU A 95 -19.74 1.76 -17.10
CA LEU A 95 -18.87 2.08 -18.25
C LEU A 95 -17.70 2.99 -17.85
N ASP A 96 -17.94 4.01 -17.01
CA ASP A 96 -16.88 4.90 -16.52
C ASP A 96 -15.84 4.12 -15.71
N LYS A 97 -16.28 3.21 -14.84
CA LYS A 97 -15.40 2.35 -14.06
C LYS A 97 -14.57 1.43 -14.94
N LEU A 98 -15.18 0.79 -15.93
CA LEU A 98 -14.48 -0.11 -16.87
C LEU A 98 -13.47 0.67 -17.72
N THR A 99 -13.84 1.86 -18.19
CA THR A 99 -12.94 2.75 -18.94
C THR A 99 -11.74 3.17 -18.09
N LEU A 100 -12.00 3.55 -16.85
CA LEU A 100 -10.95 3.93 -15.89
C LEU A 100 -10.00 2.75 -15.63
N ILE A 101 -10.54 1.56 -15.33
CA ILE A 101 -9.75 0.35 -15.07
C ILE A 101 -8.87 0.02 -16.28
N LYS A 102 -9.44 0.05 -17.49
CA LYS A 102 -8.68 -0.16 -18.72
C LYS A 102 -7.52 0.82 -18.84
N ASN A 103 -7.77 2.12 -18.63
CA ASN A 103 -6.74 3.14 -18.70
C ASN A 103 -5.62 2.93 -17.68
N LEU A 104 -5.96 2.54 -16.44
CA LEU A 104 -4.98 2.26 -15.40
C LEU A 104 -4.11 1.04 -15.73
N VAL A 105 -4.71 -0.03 -16.24
CA VAL A 105 -3.99 -1.22 -16.72
C VAL A 105 -3.04 -0.85 -17.85
N TYR A 106 -3.51 -0.08 -18.82
CA TYR A 106 -2.69 0.37 -19.95
C TYR A 106 -1.51 1.23 -19.49
N GLN A 107 -1.74 2.20 -18.58
CA GLN A 107 -0.65 2.99 -18.00
C GLN A 107 0.44 2.11 -17.36
N CYS A 108 0.06 1.05 -16.65
CA CYS A 108 1.02 0.12 -16.07
C CYS A 108 1.85 -0.61 -17.14
N CYS A 109 1.21 -0.95 -18.26
CA CYS A 109 1.84 -1.70 -19.35
C CYS A 109 2.64 -0.83 -20.34
N LEU A 110 2.63 0.52 -20.19
CA LEU A 110 3.47 1.43 -20.98
C LEU A 110 4.92 1.49 -20.50
N VAL A 111 5.21 1.01 -19.30
CA VAL A 111 6.54 1.18 -18.70
C VAL A 111 7.53 0.17 -19.27
N LEU A 112 8.58 0.70 -19.89
CA LEU A 112 9.76 -0.04 -20.34
C LEU A 112 10.85 -0.01 -19.29
N VAL A 113 11.66 -1.06 -19.22
CA VAL A 113 12.82 -1.14 -18.33
C VAL A 113 14.03 -1.74 -19.04
N THR A 114 15.19 -1.09 -18.84
CA THR A 114 16.51 -1.65 -19.13
C THR A 114 17.24 -1.80 -17.81
N ILE A 115 17.92 -2.92 -17.58
CA ILE A 115 18.62 -3.19 -16.32
C ILE A 115 20.05 -3.63 -16.62
N ASP A 116 21.00 -2.94 -16.04
CA ASP A 116 22.38 -3.38 -15.89
C ASP A 116 22.65 -3.60 -14.39
N TRP A 117 22.72 -4.87 -13.99
CA TRP A 117 22.82 -5.25 -12.59
C TRP A 117 24.20 -5.82 -12.28
N PRO A 118 24.96 -5.21 -11.35
CA PRO A 118 26.30 -5.68 -11.01
C PRO A 118 26.23 -6.94 -10.16
N ARG A 119 27.36 -7.63 -10.02
CA ARG A 119 27.49 -8.77 -9.13
C ARG A 119 27.09 -8.40 -7.72
N GLN A 120 26.21 -9.19 -7.12
CA GLN A 120 25.75 -9.03 -5.75
C GLN A 120 25.80 -10.36 -4.99
N GLY A 121 26.78 -10.50 -4.10
CA GLY A 121 27.00 -11.75 -3.40
C GLY A 121 27.37 -12.88 -4.37
N LYS A 122 26.55 -13.93 -4.41
CA LYS A 122 26.72 -15.06 -5.33
C LYS A 122 26.00 -14.87 -6.68
N VAL A 123 25.04 -13.92 -6.75
CA VAL A 123 24.34 -13.62 -8.01
C VAL A 123 25.32 -12.94 -8.96
N GLN A 124 25.49 -13.53 -10.14
CA GLN A 124 26.35 -13.00 -11.18
C GLN A 124 25.76 -11.71 -11.76
N PRO A 125 26.58 -10.84 -12.38
CA PRO A 125 26.06 -9.68 -13.08
C PRO A 125 25.16 -10.13 -14.24
N PHE A 126 24.11 -9.37 -14.51
CA PHE A 126 23.19 -9.63 -15.61
C PHE A 126 22.68 -8.33 -16.21
N THR A 127 22.31 -8.38 -17.47
CA THR A 127 21.63 -7.30 -18.18
C THR A 127 20.25 -7.76 -18.63
N VAL A 128 19.31 -6.83 -18.63
CA VAL A 128 17.99 -7.00 -19.25
C VAL A 128 17.87 -5.90 -20.28
N GLU A 129 17.77 -6.28 -21.55
CA GLU A 129 17.54 -5.35 -22.66
C GLU A 129 16.18 -4.68 -22.52
N GLU A 130 15.98 -3.54 -23.18
CA GLU A 130 14.75 -2.76 -23.10
C GLU A 130 13.52 -3.59 -23.43
N GLN A 131 12.59 -3.64 -22.50
CA GLN A 131 11.34 -4.39 -22.63
C GLN A 131 10.28 -3.86 -21.67
N PHE A 132 9.05 -4.26 -21.86
CA PHE A 132 7.95 -3.95 -20.94
C PHE A 132 8.19 -4.53 -19.54
N VAL A 133 7.85 -3.73 -18.51
CA VAL A 133 7.76 -4.23 -17.14
C VAL A 133 6.63 -5.26 -17.03
N TRP A 134 5.51 -5.00 -17.69
CA TRP A 134 4.36 -5.89 -17.81
C TRP A 134 3.92 -6.00 -19.26
N HIS A 135 3.82 -7.22 -19.77
CA HIS A 135 3.26 -7.49 -21.10
C HIS A 135 1.75 -7.64 -20.97
N LEU A 136 1.01 -6.90 -21.77
CA LEU A 136 -0.42 -7.07 -22.00
C LEU A 136 -0.60 -7.92 -23.27
N HIS A 137 -1.01 -9.17 -23.09
CA HIS A 137 -1.20 -10.11 -24.21
C HIS A 137 -2.57 -10.00 -24.84
N ASP A 138 -3.61 -9.78 -24.02
CA ASP A 138 -4.98 -9.72 -24.48
C ASP A 138 -5.86 -8.90 -23.53
N THR A 139 -6.87 -8.24 -24.10
CA THR A 139 -7.95 -7.58 -23.39
C THR A 139 -9.28 -8.09 -23.88
N GLN A 140 -9.98 -8.87 -23.08
CA GLN A 140 -11.29 -9.41 -23.40
C GLN A 140 -12.39 -8.48 -22.91
N TYR A 141 -13.38 -8.25 -23.77
CA TYR A 141 -14.54 -7.41 -23.52
C TYR A 141 -15.78 -8.27 -23.41
N TYR A 142 -16.53 -8.14 -22.31
CA TYR A 142 -17.77 -8.88 -22.08
C TYR A 142 -18.95 -7.94 -22.29
N PHE A 143 -19.90 -8.38 -23.13
CA PHE A 143 -21.09 -7.62 -23.48
C PHE A 143 -22.34 -8.35 -23.06
N GLU A 144 -23.35 -7.61 -22.66
CA GLU A 144 -24.72 -8.06 -22.47
C GLU A 144 -25.62 -7.33 -23.44
N GLU A 145 -26.63 -8.02 -23.99
CA GLU A 145 -27.61 -7.44 -24.91
C GLU A 145 -28.89 -7.18 -24.14
N ASP A 146 -29.41 -5.95 -24.23
CA ASP A 146 -30.67 -5.57 -23.61
C ASP A 146 -31.88 -6.05 -24.42
N ALA A 147 -33.10 -5.88 -23.88
CA ALA A 147 -34.34 -6.27 -24.53
C ALA A 147 -34.61 -5.54 -25.86
N GLN A 148 -33.83 -4.51 -26.17
CA GLN A 148 -33.93 -3.70 -27.41
C GLN A 148 -32.84 -4.08 -28.43
N GLY A 149 -31.98 -5.08 -28.10
CA GLY A 149 -30.87 -5.53 -28.96
C GLY A 149 -29.61 -4.62 -28.87
N CYS A 150 -29.52 -3.72 -27.89
CA CYS A 150 -28.34 -2.90 -27.68
C CYS A 150 -27.31 -3.66 -26.84
N ARG A 151 -26.05 -3.63 -27.28
CA ARG A 151 -24.93 -4.30 -26.58
C ARG A 151 -24.29 -3.34 -25.58
N HIS A 152 -24.28 -3.71 -24.32
CA HIS A 152 -23.66 -2.97 -23.23
C HIS A 152 -22.41 -3.67 -22.74
N LEU A 153 -21.30 -2.94 -22.59
CA LEU A 153 -20.07 -3.45 -21.99
C LEU A 153 -20.29 -3.66 -20.48
N ILE A 154 -20.20 -4.91 -20.03
CA ILE A 154 -20.45 -5.31 -18.64
C ILE A 154 -19.20 -5.73 -17.88
N GLY A 155 -18.09 -6.02 -18.56
CA GLY A 155 -16.87 -6.47 -17.91
C GLY A 155 -15.65 -6.49 -18.83
N LEU A 156 -14.48 -6.57 -18.21
CA LEU A 156 -13.18 -6.67 -18.85
C LEU A 156 -12.34 -7.74 -18.15
N SER A 157 -11.50 -8.45 -18.92
CA SER A 157 -10.39 -9.21 -18.37
C SER A 157 -9.12 -8.97 -19.16
N PHE A 158 -7.98 -9.02 -18.46
CA PHE A 158 -6.66 -8.73 -19.01
C PHE A 158 -5.77 -9.95 -18.81
N THR A 159 -5.14 -10.42 -19.88
CA THR A 159 -4.11 -11.46 -19.83
C THR A 159 -2.75 -10.79 -19.79
N LEU A 160 -2.05 -10.97 -18.68
CA LEU A 160 -0.83 -10.26 -18.33
C LEU A 160 0.33 -11.22 -18.06
N GLN A 161 1.55 -10.74 -18.25
CA GLN A 161 2.79 -11.46 -17.95
C GLN A 161 3.85 -10.48 -17.45
N ALA A 162 4.68 -10.91 -16.50
CA ALA A 162 5.83 -10.11 -16.10
C ALA A 162 6.94 -10.17 -17.16
N GLY A 163 7.63 -9.07 -17.37
CA GLY A 163 8.80 -9.04 -18.27
C GLY A 163 9.97 -9.89 -17.73
N LEU A 164 11.02 -10.04 -18.54
CA LEU A 164 12.20 -10.87 -18.20
C LEU A 164 12.95 -10.40 -16.93
N TRP A 165 12.74 -9.17 -16.47
CA TRP A 165 13.25 -8.71 -15.19
C TRP A 165 12.85 -9.67 -14.05
N ALA A 166 11.66 -10.28 -14.14
CA ALA A 166 11.14 -11.21 -13.16
C ALA A 166 11.98 -12.50 -13.06
N LYS A 167 12.65 -12.91 -14.15
CA LYS A 167 13.57 -14.05 -14.14
C LYS A 167 14.75 -13.84 -13.19
N SER A 168 15.21 -12.59 -13.06
CA SER A 168 16.32 -12.25 -12.16
C SER A 168 15.87 -11.91 -10.75
N PHE A 169 14.66 -11.35 -10.55
CA PHE A 169 14.20 -10.83 -9.26
C PHE A 169 13.09 -11.65 -8.59
N LEU A 170 12.34 -12.47 -9.32
CA LEU A 170 11.24 -13.29 -8.80
C LEU A 170 11.43 -14.80 -9.05
N ASN A 171 12.65 -15.25 -9.22
CA ASN A 171 12.96 -16.64 -9.56
C ASN A 171 13.18 -17.49 -8.31
N LYS A 172 12.14 -18.24 -7.90
CA LYS A 172 12.19 -19.15 -6.73
C LYS A 172 13.21 -20.27 -6.86
N GLN A 173 13.40 -20.79 -8.07
CA GLN A 173 14.25 -21.96 -8.32
C GLN A 173 15.73 -21.57 -8.25
N ASP A 174 16.12 -20.53 -9.00
CA ASP A 174 17.50 -20.08 -9.03
C ASP A 174 17.90 -19.32 -7.76
N TYR A 175 16.95 -18.72 -7.03
CA TYR A 175 17.21 -18.20 -5.69
C TYR A 175 17.70 -19.27 -4.74
N ARG A 176 17.15 -20.50 -4.79
CA ARG A 176 17.62 -21.63 -3.98
C ARG A 176 19.05 -22.02 -4.33
N ARG A 177 19.46 -21.83 -5.58
CA ARG A 177 20.82 -22.06 -6.10
C ARG A 177 21.73 -20.85 -5.92
N GLN A 178 21.19 -19.72 -5.41
CA GLN A 178 21.87 -18.44 -5.25
C GLN A 178 22.31 -17.79 -6.57
N ASN A 179 21.62 -18.07 -7.67
CA ASN A 179 21.89 -17.53 -9.00
C ASN A 179 20.95 -16.36 -9.37
N ALA A 180 19.83 -16.20 -8.67
CA ALA A 180 18.89 -15.11 -8.87
C ALA A 180 18.34 -14.60 -7.53
N PHE A 181 17.63 -13.48 -7.57
CA PHE A 181 16.91 -12.94 -6.43
C PHE A 181 15.49 -13.51 -6.38
N TYR A 182 14.94 -13.57 -5.18
CA TYR A 182 13.52 -13.78 -4.94
C TYR A 182 13.07 -12.75 -3.91
N GLN A 183 12.81 -11.55 -4.42
CA GLN A 183 12.48 -10.37 -3.62
C GLN A 183 11.03 -9.99 -3.86
N TYR A 184 10.21 -10.17 -2.84
CA TYR A 184 8.84 -9.71 -2.83
C TYR A 184 8.49 -9.09 -1.48
N GLY A 185 7.54 -8.17 -1.50
CA GLY A 185 6.96 -7.58 -0.29
C GLY A 185 5.58 -8.16 0.00
N SER A 186 5.06 -7.91 1.17
CA SER A 186 3.65 -8.11 1.49
C SER A 186 3.03 -6.77 1.87
N LEU A 187 1.85 -6.50 1.36
CA LEU A 187 1.01 -5.39 1.72
C LEU A 187 -0.35 -5.97 2.10
N PRO A 188 -0.91 -5.66 3.29
CA PRO A 188 -2.25 -6.10 3.63
C PRO A 188 -3.26 -5.58 2.60
N GLN A 189 -4.10 -6.48 2.08
CA GLN A 189 -5.14 -6.11 1.11
C GLN A 189 -6.10 -5.05 1.69
N SER A 190 -6.47 -5.20 2.96
CA SER A 190 -7.34 -4.27 3.67
C SER A 190 -6.79 -2.85 3.67
N LEU A 191 -5.49 -2.70 3.91
CA LEU A 191 -4.82 -1.41 3.88
C LEU A 191 -4.85 -0.78 2.48
N LEU A 192 -4.59 -1.57 1.43
CA LEU A 192 -4.65 -1.06 0.06
C LEU A 192 -6.05 -0.56 -0.29
N ILE A 193 -7.10 -1.32 0.07
CA ILE A 193 -8.49 -0.95 -0.16
C ILE A 193 -8.86 0.33 0.62
N GLU A 194 -8.44 0.42 1.87
CA GLU A 194 -8.72 1.58 2.72
C GLU A 194 -8.05 2.85 2.18
N VAL A 195 -6.78 2.75 1.86
CA VAL A 195 -5.98 3.84 1.29
C VAL A 195 -6.58 4.30 -0.05
N MET A 196 -6.95 3.37 -0.92
CA MET A 196 -7.53 3.70 -2.23
C MET A 196 -8.95 4.26 -2.15
N SER A 197 -9.68 3.98 -1.08
CA SER A 197 -11.01 4.60 -0.87
C SER A 197 -10.93 6.11 -0.62
N ASN A 198 -9.80 6.60 -0.11
CA ASN A 198 -9.61 7.99 0.31
C ASN A 198 -8.53 8.74 -0.50
N TRP A 199 -8.04 8.17 -1.61
CA TRP A 199 -6.90 8.69 -2.34
C TRP A 199 -7.05 10.13 -2.83
N GLN A 200 -8.27 10.55 -3.24
CA GLN A 200 -8.52 11.89 -3.77
C GLN A 200 -8.30 13.00 -2.74
N GLN A 201 -8.56 12.71 -1.48
CA GLN A 201 -8.43 13.69 -0.39
C GLN A 201 -7.00 13.72 0.18
N HIS A 202 -6.26 12.61 0.05
CA HIS A 202 -4.96 12.39 0.69
C HIS A 202 -3.92 11.82 -0.28
N GLU A 203 -3.84 12.36 -1.50
CA GLU A 203 -2.90 11.87 -2.52
C GLU A 203 -1.45 11.91 -2.02
N GLY A 204 -1.06 12.95 -1.29
CA GLY A 204 0.27 13.06 -0.71
C GLY A 204 0.57 11.95 0.30
N ALA A 205 -0.40 11.60 1.15
CA ALA A 205 -0.27 10.48 2.08
C ALA A 205 -0.05 9.16 1.34
N ILE A 206 -0.77 8.92 0.24
CA ILE A 206 -0.65 7.69 -0.55
C ILE A 206 0.70 7.61 -1.25
N ARG A 207 1.18 8.70 -1.84
CA ARG A 207 2.52 8.76 -2.45
C ARG A 207 3.60 8.44 -1.42
N LEU A 208 3.48 9.01 -0.22
CA LEU A 208 4.38 8.72 0.90
C LEU A 208 4.28 7.26 1.35
N LEU A 209 3.07 6.73 1.53
CA LEU A 209 2.83 5.34 1.92
C LEU A 209 3.51 4.38 0.95
N LEU A 210 3.24 4.51 -0.35
CA LEU A 210 3.83 3.66 -1.38
C LEU A 210 5.36 3.73 -1.35
N TRP A 211 5.92 4.94 -1.23
CA TRP A 211 7.37 5.12 -1.14
C TRP A 211 7.95 4.51 0.15
N LEU A 212 7.30 4.71 1.30
CA LEU A 212 7.73 4.18 2.60
C LEU A 212 7.70 2.65 2.64
N LEU A 213 6.72 2.01 2.02
CA LEU A 213 6.66 0.54 1.90
C LEU A 213 7.95 -0.06 1.33
N PHE A 214 8.55 0.63 0.35
CA PHE A 214 9.83 0.20 -0.22
C PHE A 214 11.01 0.68 0.62
N LYS A 215 11.01 1.94 1.05
CA LYS A 215 12.13 2.55 1.80
C LYS A 215 12.41 1.82 3.10
N LEU A 216 11.38 1.49 3.89
CA LEU A 216 11.53 0.83 5.19
C LEU A 216 12.03 -0.61 5.07
N ARG A 217 11.83 -1.27 3.93
CA ARG A 217 12.27 -2.66 3.69
C ARG A 217 13.68 -2.79 3.14
N LEU A 218 14.22 -1.74 2.52
CA LEU A 218 15.56 -1.79 1.90
C LEU A 218 16.70 -1.82 2.93
N GLY A 219 16.40 -1.64 4.21
CA GLY A 219 17.40 -1.53 5.27
C GLY A 219 18.24 -0.25 5.13
N GLY A 220 19.01 0.09 6.15
CA GLY A 220 19.88 1.26 6.16
C GLY A 220 19.33 2.42 6.97
N ASP A 221 19.79 3.64 6.70
CA ASP A 221 19.35 4.84 7.42
C ASP A 221 17.92 5.21 7.04
N HIS A 222 17.04 5.17 8.03
CA HIS A 222 15.62 5.51 7.87
C HIS A 222 15.34 7.00 8.09
N ARG A 223 16.37 7.80 8.40
CA ARG A 223 16.20 9.24 8.57
C ARG A 223 15.79 9.91 7.27
N MET A 224 14.83 10.81 7.37
CA MET A 224 14.22 11.49 6.24
C MET A 224 14.04 12.97 6.55
N THR A 225 14.44 13.86 5.63
CA THR A 225 14.15 15.28 5.77
C THR A 225 12.70 15.57 5.35
N VAL A 226 12.05 16.51 6.00
CA VAL A 226 10.70 16.95 5.62
C VAL A 226 10.68 17.46 4.19
N ARG A 227 11.73 18.17 3.75
CA ARG A 227 11.87 18.61 2.35
C ARG A 227 11.81 17.44 1.35
N MET A 228 12.45 16.31 1.68
CA MET A 228 12.39 15.10 0.85
C MET A 228 10.97 14.54 0.80
N LEU A 229 10.29 14.48 1.95
CA LEU A 229 8.91 13.98 2.02
C LEU A 229 7.95 14.88 1.23
N LEU A 230 8.09 16.21 1.34
CA LEU A 230 7.30 17.16 0.55
C LEU A 230 7.50 16.97 -0.96
N ARG A 231 8.75 16.72 -1.38
CA ARG A 231 9.06 16.45 -2.80
C ARG A 231 8.40 15.17 -3.29
N ILE A 232 8.41 14.11 -2.49
CA ILE A 232 7.79 12.83 -2.82
C ILE A 232 6.27 12.96 -2.88
N ALA A 233 5.68 13.66 -1.91
CA ALA A 233 4.25 13.81 -1.80
C ALA A 233 3.65 14.71 -2.90
N TYR A 234 4.33 15.81 -3.23
CA TYR A 234 3.74 16.89 -4.04
C TYR A 234 4.53 17.28 -5.28
N GLY A 235 5.73 16.73 -5.44
CA GLY A 235 6.63 17.09 -6.55
C GLY A 235 7.47 18.33 -6.31
N GLU A 236 8.52 18.50 -7.12
CA GLU A 236 9.47 19.61 -7.00
C GLU A 236 8.83 20.96 -7.36
N GLU A 237 7.96 21.00 -8.37
CA GLU A 237 7.31 22.24 -8.83
C GLU A 237 6.47 22.88 -7.73
N ARG A 238 5.61 22.10 -7.09
CA ARG A 238 4.73 22.58 -6.03
C ARG A 238 5.51 22.99 -4.77
N LEU A 239 6.63 22.31 -4.52
CA LEU A 239 7.54 22.68 -3.44
C LEU A 239 8.23 24.02 -3.75
N ASN A 240 8.70 24.23 -4.98
CA ASN A 240 9.32 25.48 -5.43
C ASN A 240 8.31 26.64 -5.44
N GLU A 241 7.08 26.40 -5.88
CA GLU A 241 5.99 27.38 -5.77
C GLU A 241 5.75 27.79 -4.30
N ALA A 242 5.75 26.83 -3.36
CA ALA A 242 5.59 27.12 -1.94
C ALA A 242 6.75 27.91 -1.34
N MET A 243 7.96 27.81 -1.91
CA MET A 243 9.12 28.61 -1.49
C MET A 243 9.13 30.03 -2.05
N THR A 244 8.52 30.26 -3.22
CA THR A 244 8.58 31.52 -3.96
C THR A 244 7.30 32.35 -3.85
N VAL A 245 6.13 31.70 -3.82
CA VAL A 245 4.84 32.39 -3.85
C VAL A 245 4.25 32.56 -2.44
N ARG A 246 3.95 33.82 -2.09
CA ARG A 246 3.42 34.16 -0.76
C ARG A 246 2.10 33.43 -0.47
N GLY A 247 2.05 32.77 0.69
CA GLY A 247 0.84 32.09 1.19
C GLY A 247 0.66 30.64 0.70
N VAL A 248 1.33 30.21 -0.37
CA VAL A 248 1.26 28.81 -0.85
C VAL A 248 1.83 27.86 0.18
N HIS A 249 2.93 28.24 0.85
CA HIS A 249 3.54 27.43 1.91
C HIS A 249 2.58 27.08 3.05
N LYS A 250 1.65 28.00 3.42
CA LYS A 250 0.69 27.73 4.50
C LYS A 250 -0.30 26.63 4.13
N ARG A 251 -0.75 26.65 2.87
CA ARG A 251 -1.67 25.61 2.34
C ARG A 251 -0.95 24.27 2.22
N LEU A 252 0.27 24.28 1.67
CA LEU A 252 1.07 23.07 1.54
C LEU A 252 1.41 22.47 2.90
N LEU A 253 1.76 23.28 3.89
CA LEU A 253 2.01 22.85 5.26
C LEU A 253 0.78 22.16 5.86
N LYS A 254 -0.38 22.80 5.77
CA LYS A 254 -1.64 22.24 6.28
C LYS A 254 -1.97 20.90 5.61
N THR A 255 -1.79 20.80 4.29
CA THR A 255 -2.00 19.54 3.55
C THR A 255 -1.01 18.47 4.01
N PHE A 256 0.27 18.80 4.14
CA PHE A 256 1.29 17.87 4.58
C PHE A 256 1.06 17.34 6.02
N GLU A 257 0.66 18.23 6.94
CA GLU A 257 0.32 17.82 8.31
C GLU A 257 -0.89 16.88 8.35
N GLY A 258 -1.92 17.13 7.50
CA GLY A 258 -3.06 16.23 7.35
C GLY A 258 -2.71 14.90 6.69
N ASP A 259 -1.80 14.90 5.72
CA ASP A 259 -1.30 13.67 5.09
C ASP A 259 -0.46 12.83 6.07
N LEU A 260 0.34 13.46 6.93
CA LEU A 260 1.06 12.75 8.01
C LEU A 260 0.09 12.18 9.04
N GLU A 261 -0.98 12.90 9.38
CA GLU A 261 -2.04 12.43 10.26
C GLU A 261 -2.75 11.20 9.67
N THR A 262 -3.05 11.24 8.37
CA THR A 262 -3.62 10.12 7.63
C THR A 262 -2.71 8.89 7.68
N LEU A 263 -1.39 9.07 7.48
CA LEU A 263 -0.41 7.99 7.63
C LEU A 263 -0.39 7.42 9.06
N TYR A 264 -0.51 8.28 10.06
CA TYR A 264 -0.60 7.86 11.46
C TYR A 264 -1.82 6.96 11.70
N TYR A 265 -2.98 7.30 11.17
CA TYR A 265 -4.18 6.46 11.25
C TYR A 265 -4.04 5.13 10.49
N TYR A 266 -3.24 5.08 9.43
CA TYR A 266 -2.90 3.84 8.75
C TYR A 266 -1.82 3.01 9.47
N GLY A 267 -1.41 3.44 10.67
CA GLY A 267 -0.43 2.74 11.51
C GLY A 267 1.03 3.08 11.23
N LEU A 268 1.30 4.05 10.35
CA LEU A 268 2.64 4.60 10.11
C LEU A 268 2.87 5.80 11.02
N ARG A 269 3.43 5.57 12.20
CA ARG A 269 3.68 6.62 13.18
C ARG A 269 5.00 7.32 12.90
N PRO A 270 5.00 8.64 12.56
CA PRO A 270 6.23 9.37 12.33
C PRO A 270 7.02 9.54 13.63
N LEU A 271 8.31 9.26 13.59
CA LEU A 271 9.24 9.46 14.70
C LEU A 271 9.99 10.78 14.46
N PHE A 272 9.58 11.83 15.16
CA PHE A 272 10.15 13.16 15.04
C PHE A 272 11.55 13.22 15.68
N ASP A 273 12.51 13.86 15.00
CA ASP A 273 13.84 14.11 15.55
C ASP A 273 13.76 15.28 16.56
N PRO A 274 14.00 15.05 17.85
CA PRO A 274 13.86 16.11 18.86
C PRO A 274 14.79 17.30 18.64
N GLU A 275 15.95 17.11 17.97
CA GLU A 275 16.89 18.19 17.69
C GLU A 275 16.42 19.12 16.56
N THR A 276 15.90 18.56 15.48
CA THR A 276 15.54 19.31 14.28
C THR A 276 14.04 19.48 14.06
N TYR A 277 13.23 18.66 14.72
CA TYR A 277 11.78 18.70 14.66
C TYR A 277 11.16 18.72 16.08
N PRO A 278 11.48 19.75 16.89
CA PRO A 278 11.00 19.85 18.25
C PRO A 278 9.49 20.06 18.29
N THR A 279 8.88 19.81 19.47
CA THR A 279 7.43 19.82 19.69
C THR A 279 6.72 21.09 19.22
N GLU A 280 7.40 22.25 19.32
CA GLU A 280 6.86 23.57 18.93
C GLU A 280 6.45 23.67 17.46
N ILE A 281 7.12 22.95 16.57
CA ILE A 281 6.83 22.95 15.13
C ILE A 281 6.13 21.67 14.67
N GLN A 282 5.92 20.69 15.56
CA GLN A 282 5.15 19.48 15.23
C GLN A 282 3.70 19.79 14.92
N PRO A 283 3.02 18.94 14.15
CA PRO A 283 1.58 19.04 13.92
C PRO A 283 0.81 18.98 15.26
N LEU A 284 -0.29 19.73 15.37
CA LEU A 284 -1.10 19.74 16.58
C LEU A 284 -1.61 18.34 16.96
N TRP A 285 -2.06 17.55 15.97
CA TRP A 285 -2.54 16.19 16.21
C TRP A 285 -1.46 15.29 16.84
N ALA A 286 -0.18 15.45 16.46
CA ALA A 286 0.92 14.67 17.02
C ALA A 286 1.20 15.05 18.49
N ARG A 287 1.09 16.33 18.79
CA ARG A 287 1.20 16.86 20.18
C ARG A 287 0.05 16.37 21.06
N VAL A 288 -1.17 16.37 20.50
CA VAL A 288 -2.36 15.84 21.21
C VAL A 288 -2.26 14.32 21.41
N ALA A 289 -1.75 13.58 20.41
CA ALA A 289 -1.55 12.13 20.52
C ALA A 289 -0.46 11.73 21.54
N ALA A 290 0.37 12.67 21.98
CA ALA A 290 1.37 12.45 23.03
C ALA A 290 0.80 12.58 24.45
N ILE A 291 -0.44 13.07 24.60
CA ILE A 291 -1.10 13.16 25.91
C ILE A 291 -1.38 11.75 26.41
N PRO A 292 -0.94 11.38 27.63
CA PRO A 292 -1.21 10.08 28.21
C PRO A 292 -2.73 9.83 28.40
N GLU A 293 -3.14 8.56 28.24
CA GLU A 293 -4.53 8.16 28.49
C GLU A 293 -4.84 8.01 29.99
N ASP A 294 -3.83 7.74 30.80
CA ASP A 294 -3.95 7.66 32.25
C ASP A 294 -4.16 9.04 32.86
N ALA A 295 -5.09 9.16 33.80
CA ALA A 295 -5.49 10.45 34.36
C ALA A 295 -4.38 11.13 35.19
N ASP A 296 -3.58 10.36 35.92
CA ASP A 296 -2.50 10.89 36.77
C ASP A 296 -1.33 11.35 35.89
N ASP A 297 -0.94 10.53 34.90
CA ASP A 297 0.08 10.87 33.92
C ASP A 297 -0.34 12.06 33.04
N ALA A 298 -1.62 12.16 32.68
CA ALA A 298 -2.17 13.31 31.96
C ALA A 298 -2.10 14.59 32.77
N LEU A 299 -2.34 14.52 34.09
CA LEU A 299 -2.22 15.68 34.98
C LEU A 299 -0.78 16.18 35.03
N GLU A 300 0.19 15.29 35.16
CA GLU A 300 1.62 15.61 35.14
C GLU A 300 2.02 16.23 33.78
N PHE A 301 1.54 15.66 32.69
CA PHE A 301 1.74 16.20 31.32
C PHE A 301 1.25 17.65 31.21
N TRP A 302 0.05 17.95 31.72
CA TRP A 302 -0.51 19.31 31.66
C TRP A 302 0.21 20.27 32.57
N ALA A 303 0.68 19.82 33.76
CA ALA A 303 1.51 20.62 34.61
C ALA A 303 2.86 20.99 33.97
N ASP A 304 3.47 20.03 33.26
CA ASP A 304 4.71 20.24 32.52
C ASP A 304 4.49 21.16 31.31
N ASP A 305 3.40 20.98 30.56
CA ASP A 305 3.05 21.83 29.41
C ASP A 305 2.86 23.31 29.84
N ALA A 306 2.20 23.53 30.98
CA ALA A 306 2.00 24.87 31.50
C ALA A 306 3.31 25.58 31.96
N ASN A 307 4.34 24.80 32.29
CA ASN A 307 5.66 25.31 32.68
C ASN A 307 6.63 25.47 31.49
N GLN A 308 6.27 25.01 30.29
CA GLN A 308 7.10 25.17 29.11
C GLN A 308 7.02 26.59 28.52
N ALA A 309 8.05 26.97 27.76
CA ALA A 309 8.10 28.26 27.09
C ALA A 309 6.99 28.45 26.04
N MET A 310 6.39 27.35 25.59
CA MET A 310 5.30 27.31 24.65
C MET A 310 4.37 26.15 24.98
N SER A 311 3.13 26.47 25.33
CA SER A 311 2.11 25.47 25.68
C SER A 311 1.48 24.79 24.43
N LEU A 312 0.76 23.68 24.65
CA LEU A 312 0.06 22.95 23.59
C LEU A 312 -0.92 23.86 22.82
N THR A 313 -1.53 24.83 23.50
CA THR A 313 -2.52 25.76 22.93
C THR A 313 -1.92 26.96 22.22
N ASP A 314 -0.63 27.17 22.35
CA ASP A 314 0.03 28.32 21.71
C ASP A 314 0.09 28.20 20.20
N THR A 315 0.04 29.35 19.53
CA THR A 315 0.17 29.43 18.08
C THR A 315 1.58 29.05 17.63
N ALA A 316 1.67 28.28 16.58
CA ALA A 316 2.94 27.87 16.01
C ALA A 316 3.86 29.07 15.68
N PRO A 317 5.19 28.94 15.85
CA PRO A 317 6.14 30.02 15.59
C PRO A 317 6.05 30.53 14.13
N ARG A 318 6.30 31.82 13.94
CA ARG A 318 6.21 32.46 12.60
C ARG A 318 7.18 31.86 11.59
N ASP A 319 8.31 31.33 12.05
CA ASP A 319 9.35 30.67 11.24
C ASP A 319 9.16 29.16 11.07
N LYS A 320 8.00 28.61 11.52
CA LYS A 320 7.68 27.18 11.44
C LYS A 320 8.01 26.57 10.08
N TRP A 321 7.63 27.22 8.97
CA TRP A 321 7.89 26.72 7.63
C TRP A 321 9.38 26.52 7.33
N GLN A 322 10.22 27.52 7.65
CA GLN A 322 11.66 27.44 7.40
C GLN A 322 12.35 26.39 8.27
N ARG A 323 11.97 26.30 9.54
CA ARG A 323 12.46 25.27 10.46
C ARG A 323 12.06 23.90 9.98
N LEU A 324 10.82 23.76 9.49
CA LEU A 324 10.27 22.49 9.04
C LEU A 324 10.96 21.97 7.76
N LEU A 325 11.38 22.80 6.83
CA LEU A 325 12.15 22.41 5.67
C LEU A 325 13.50 21.75 6.03
N ASN A 326 14.08 22.12 7.17
CA ASN A 326 15.33 21.56 7.70
C ASN A 326 15.08 20.43 8.72
N ALA A 327 13.84 20.22 9.12
CA ALA A 327 13.46 19.20 10.09
C ALA A 327 13.63 17.79 9.51
N ARG A 328 13.84 16.83 10.42
CA ARG A 328 14.02 15.41 10.08
C ARG A 328 13.04 14.55 10.84
N LEU A 329 12.69 13.44 10.22
CA LEU A 329 12.09 12.30 10.89
C LEU A 329 13.17 11.24 11.06
N LEU A 330 13.25 10.62 12.21
CA LEU A 330 14.13 9.48 12.48
C LEU A 330 13.65 8.23 11.70
N GLY A 331 12.38 8.19 11.36
CA GLY A 331 11.74 7.10 10.63
C GLY A 331 10.24 7.11 10.82
N PHE A 332 9.64 5.97 10.54
CA PHE A 332 8.25 5.67 10.84
C PHE A 332 8.21 4.36 11.61
N ASP A 333 7.49 4.35 12.73
CA ASP A 333 7.12 3.11 13.39
C ASP A 333 5.98 2.44 12.61
N THR A 334 6.08 1.14 12.44
CA THR A 334 5.16 0.36 11.61
C THR A 334 4.53 -0.76 12.43
N PRO A 335 3.27 -1.12 12.14
CA PRO A 335 2.65 -2.26 12.80
C PRO A 335 3.48 -3.54 12.63
N ASP A 336 3.50 -4.39 13.66
CA ASP A 336 4.23 -5.67 13.63
C ASP A 336 3.81 -6.56 12.46
N GLU A 337 2.57 -6.47 12.02
CA GLU A 337 2.03 -7.20 10.87
C GLU A 337 2.77 -6.85 9.56
N TRP A 338 3.29 -5.64 9.43
CA TRP A 338 4.05 -5.20 8.26
C TRP A 338 5.51 -5.65 8.31
N GLN A 339 6.02 -5.95 9.51
CA GLN A 339 7.39 -6.45 9.71
C GLN A 339 7.48 -7.96 9.54
N GLN A 340 6.36 -8.67 9.61
CA GLN A 340 6.33 -10.11 9.43
C GLN A 340 6.56 -10.48 7.96
N VAL A 341 7.82 -10.68 7.60
CA VAL A 341 8.15 -11.54 6.46
C VAL A 341 7.51 -12.90 6.75
N PRO A 342 6.63 -13.44 5.90
CA PRO A 342 6.04 -14.75 6.14
C PRO A 342 7.17 -15.76 6.38
N LYS A 343 7.37 -16.18 7.63
CA LYS A 343 8.33 -17.22 7.95
C LYS A 343 7.94 -18.43 7.11
N ARG A 344 8.81 -18.82 6.19
CA ARG A 344 8.65 -19.96 5.29
C ARG A 344 8.20 -21.18 6.08
N GLN A 345 6.90 -21.42 6.16
CA GLN A 345 6.39 -22.73 6.51
C GLN A 345 6.69 -23.63 5.32
N THR A 346 7.63 -24.56 5.49
CA THR A 346 7.88 -25.59 4.50
C THR A 346 6.56 -26.28 4.17
N SER A 347 6.30 -26.55 2.89
CA SER A 347 5.03 -27.10 2.38
C SER A 347 4.54 -28.35 3.14
N ARG A 348 5.46 -29.07 3.77
CA ARG A 348 5.21 -30.22 4.62
C ARG A 348 4.58 -29.85 5.98
N ARG A 349 5.05 -28.75 6.61
CA ARG A 349 4.46 -28.20 7.84
C ARG A 349 3.11 -27.55 7.59
N ARG A 350 2.92 -26.91 6.44
CA ARG A 350 1.62 -26.30 6.07
C ARG A 350 0.54 -27.36 5.81
N ARG A 351 0.87 -28.49 5.15
CA ARG A 351 -0.06 -29.62 4.99
C ARG A 351 -0.37 -30.31 6.32
N GLN A 352 0.62 -30.48 7.19
CA GLN A 352 0.39 -31.06 8.53
C GLN A 352 -0.36 -30.08 9.46
N ALA A 353 -0.06 -28.79 9.45
CA ALA A 353 -0.79 -27.78 10.20
C ALA A 353 -2.23 -27.63 9.67
N GLN A 354 -2.46 -27.60 8.36
CA GLN A 354 -3.82 -27.57 7.79
C GLN A 354 -4.60 -28.86 8.04
N ALA A 355 -3.98 -30.01 8.04
CA ALA A 355 -4.62 -31.29 8.40
C ALA A 355 -4.93 -31.35 9.89
N SER A 356 -4.03 -30.89 10.75
CA SER A 356 -4.21 -30.80 12.20
C SER A 356 -5.28 -29.75 12.58
N ILE A 357 -5.29 -28.60 11.92
CA ILE A 357 -6.31 -27.56 12.12
C ILE A 357 -7.69 -28.01 11.60
N LYS A 358 -7.74 -28.68 10.44
CA LYS A 358 -9.01 -29.25 9.93
C LYS A 358 -9.56 -30.39 10.77
N SER A 359 -8.73 -31.12 11.50
CA SER A 359 -9.18 -32.21 12.36
C SER A 359 -9.56 -31.75 13.78
N GLN A 360 -9.13 -30.56 14.22
CA GLN A 360 -9.44 -30.02 15.54
C GLN A 360 -10.48 -28.90 15.56
N LEU A 361 -10.76 -28.25 14.43
CA LEU A 361 -11.75 -27.17 14.35
C LEU A 361 -13.07 -27.69 13.78
N LYS A 362 -13.92 -28.25 14.64
CA LYS A 362 -15.36 -28.11 14.43
C LYS A 362 -15.66 -26.60 14.54
N GLN A 363 -15.74 -25.91 13.42
CA GLN A 363 -16.24 -24.53 13.40
C GLN A 363 -17.67 -24.55 13.96
N PHE A 364 -17.88 -23.91 15.10
CA PHE A 364 -19.24 -23.76 15.64
C PHE A 364 -20.02 -22.84 14.69
N SER A 365 -21.21 -23.32 14.30
CA SER A 365 -22.14 -22.44 13.60
C SER A 365 -22.61 -21.33 14.55
N GLY A 366 -22.90 -20.15 14.04
CA GLY A 366 -23.44 -19.04 14.85
C GLY A 366 -24.69 -19.46 15.62
N GLU A 367 -25.50 -20.36 15.04
CA GLU A 367 -26.69 -20.92 15.71
C GLU A 367 -26.31 -21.85 16.87
N ALA A 368 -25.25 -22.64 16.78
CA ALA A 368 -24.75 -23.46 17.89
C ALA A 368 -24.29 -22.59 19.07
N ILE A 369 -23.59 -21.51 18.82
CA ILE A 369 -23.18 -20.54 19.85
C ILE A 369 -24.40 -19.91 20.53
N LYS A 370 -25.40 -19.50 19.77
CA LYS A 370 -26.66 -18.92 20.26
C LYS A 370 -27.44 -19.89 21.13
N VAL A 371 -27.51 -21.18 20.72
CA VAL A 371 -28.18 -22.25 21.49
C VAL A 371 -27.44 -22.48 22.81
N ALA A 372 -26.10 -22.65 22.78
CA ALA A 372 -25.30 -22.86 23.99
C ALA A 372 -25.39 -21.67 24.98
N ARG A 373 -25.37 -20.45 24.47
CA ARG A 373 -25.58 -19.25 25.31
C ARG A 373 -26.93 -19.25 25.99
N LYS A 374 -28.01 -19.59 25.25
CA LYS A 374 -29.37 -19.67 25.80
C LYS A 374 -29.53 -20.78 26.83
N GLN A 375 -28.89 -21.94 26.62
CA GLN A 375 -28.86 -23.04 27.59
C GLN A 375 -28.25 -22.64 28.93
N GLN A 376 -27.22 -21.76 28.87
CA GLN A 376 -26.60 -21.18 30.06
C GLN A 376 -27.34 -19.95 30.62
N GLN A 377 -28.50 -19.61 30.06
CA GLN A 377 -29.32 -18.46 30.44
C GLN A 377 -28.55 -17.10 30.37
N LEU A 378 -27.55 -17.02 29.51
CA LEU A 378 -26.76 -15.79 29.32
C LEU A 378 -27.44 -14.86 28.31
N THR A 379 -27.48 -13.57 28.61
CA THR A 379 -27.77 -12.53 27.60
C THR A 379 -26.58 -12.34 26.67
N GLN A 380 -26.78 -11.77 25.49
CA GLN A 380 -25.66 -11.42 24.60
C GLN A 380 -24.68 -10.47 25.28
N ARG A 381 -25.16 -9.56 26.10
CA ARG A 381 -24.34 -8.64 26.88
C ARG A 381 -23.51 -9.37 27.94
N ALA A 382 -24.14 -10.28 28.70
CA ALA A 382 -23.44 -11.04 29.73
C ALA A 382 -22.36 -11.98 29.13
N LEU A 383 -22.61 -12.57 27.96
CA LEU A 383 -21.60 -13.35 27.24
C LEU A 383 -20.46 -12.46 26.74
N ALA A 384 -20.77 -11.27 26.23
CA ALA A 384 -19.78 -10.30 25.78
C ALA A 384 -18.84 -9.86 26.91
N GLU A 385 -19.38 -9.53 28.07
CA GLU A 385 -18.62 -9.18 29.26
C GLU A 385 -17.68 -10.32 29.72
N ARG A 386 -18.15 -11.58 29.71
CA ARG A 386 -17.30 -12.75 30.07
C ARG A 386 -16.14 -13.01 29.09
N LEU A 387 -16.32 -12.64 27.84
CA LEU A 387 -15.33 -12.83 26.78
C LEU A 387 -14.44 -11.61 26.57
N GLY A 388 -14.69 -10.49 27.26
CA GLY A 388 -14.01 -9.22 27.02
C GLY A 388 -14.28 -8.65 25.61
N LYS A 389 -15.47 -8.91 25.05
CA LYS A 389 -15.86 -8.48 23.69
C LYS A 389 -17.08 -7.54 23.75
N SER A 390 -17.42 -6.91 22.63
CA SER A 390 -18.62 -6.07 22.53
C SER A 390 -19.88 -6.92 22.32
N GLN A 391 -21.03 -6.44 22.76
CA GLN A 391 -22.32 -7.08 22.49
C GLN A 391 -22.62 -7.20 20.98
N SER A 392 -22.21 -6.22 20.19
CA SER A 392 -22.34 -6.25 18.73
C SER A 392 -21.53 -7.40 18.12
N TRP A 393 -20.33 -7.67 18.64
CA TRP A 393 -19.52 -8.81 18.20
C TRP A 393 -20.26 -10.14 18.43
N ILE A 394 -20.85 -10.37 19.62
CA ILE A 394 -21.66 -11.56 19.91
C ILE A 394 -22.83 -11.68 18.94
N ARG A 395 -23.57 -10.60 18.70
CA ARG A 395 -24.70 -10.59 17.78
C ARG A 395 -24.29 -10.98 16.35
N ASP A 396 -23.14 -10.51 15.92
CA ASP A 396 -22.67 -10.72 14.54
C ASP A 396 -22.11 -12.12 14.32
N ILE A 397 -21.44 -12.74 15.31
CA ILE A 397 -21.05 -14.15 15.24
C ILE A 397 -22.26 -15.10 15.30
N GLU A 398 -23.26 -14.81 16.13
CA GLU A 398 -24.50 -15.60 16.18
C GLU A 398 -25.27 -15.54 14.84
N LYS A 399 -25.16 -14.44 14.10
CA LYS A 399 -25.74 -14.29 12.75
C LYS A 399 -24.85 -14.83 11.63
N GLY A 400 -23.66 -15.34 11.95
CA GLY A 400 -22.72 -15.89 10.96
C GLY A 400 -22.13 -14.83 10.00
N ARG A 401 -22.07 -13.56 10.41
CA ARG A 401 -21.59 -12.45 9.54
C ARG A 401 -20.08 -12.46 9.31
N PHE A 402 -19.31 -13.12 10.18
CA PHE A 402 -17.88 -13.35 10.02
C PHE A 402 -17.43 -14.63 10.71
N SER A 403 -16.27 -15.15 10.28
CA SER A 403 -15.65 -16.32 10.88
C SER A 403 -14.91 -15.96 12.17
N ILE A 404 -15.02 -16.83 13.19
CA ILE A 404 -14.38 -16.67 14.48
C ILE A 404 -12.92 -17.16 14.35
N ASN A 405 -11.96 -16.41 14.88
CA ASN A 405 -10.56 -16.84 14.93
C ASN A 405 -10.36 -17.95 15.99
N ALA A 406 -9.22 -18.65 15.95
CA ALA A 406 -8.95 -19.80 16.80
C ALA A 406 -8.90 -19.44 18.30
N GLU A 407 -8.44 -18.26 18.65
CA GLU A 407 -8.36 -17.80 20.05
C GLU A 407 -9.74 -17.51 20.61
N ASP A 408 -10.56 -16.76 19.88
CA ASP A 408 -11.93 -16.46 20.26
C ASP A 408 -12.81 -17.73 20.29
N GLN A 409 -12.50 -18.71 19.43
CA GLN A 409 -13.18 -20.01 19.44
C GLN A 409 -12.85 -20.80 20.70
N ALA A 410 -11.58 -20.82 21.13
CA ALA A 410 -11.16 -21.46 22.37
C ALA A 410 -11.81 -20.80 23.60
N LEU A 411 -11.92 -19.46 23.62
CA LEU A 411 -12.63 -18.72 24.67
C LEU A 411 -14.12 -19.06 24.69
N LEU A 412 -14.75 -19.12 23.54
CA LEU A 412 -16.18 -19.53 23.44
C LEU A 412 -16.40 -20.96 23.91
N GLN A 413 -15.48 -21.89 23.60
CA GLN A 413 -15.53 -23.25 24.12
C GLN A 413 -15.46 -23.29 25.64
N GLN A 414 -14.53 -22.56 26.21
CA GLN A 414 -14.33 -22.52 27.65
C GLN A 414 -15.52 -21.91 28.40
N VAL A 415 -16.09 -20.82 27.85
CA VAL A 415 -17.19 -20.10 28.50
C VAL A 415 -18.55 -20.77 28.28
N LEU A 416 -18.77 -21.41 27.13
CA LEU A 416 -20.07 -22.01 26.76
C LEU A 416 -20.09 -23.55 26.92
N ASN A 417 -18.97 -24.19 27.30
CA ASN A 417 -18.79 -25.64 27.38
C ASN A 417 -19.20 -26.36 26.07
N LEU A 418 -18.76 -25.81 24.92
CA LEU A 418 -19.04 -26.30 23.57
C LEU A 418 -18.07 -27.40 23.13
#